data_df2beed922cc72589e1c2d7e5cee0cec
#
_entry.id   df2beed922cc72589e1c2d7e5cee0cec
#
_cell.length_a   1.000
_cell.length_b   1.000
_cell.length_c   1.000
_cell.angle_alpha   90.00
_cell.angle_beta   90.00
_cell.angle_gamma   90.00
#
_symmetry.space_group_name_H-M   'P 1'
#
loop_
_entity.id
_entity.type
_entity.pdbx_description
1 polymer ?
#
loop_
_entity_poly.entity_id
_entity_poly.type
_entity_poly.pdbx_seq_one_letter_code
_entity_poly.pdbx_strand_id
1 'polypeptide(L)'
;MIALCNSGKWQRTKYVGVTLVGKTLAVMGFGKVGPEVARRAKGLGMDVIAHDPYAAVDRARAIGVDLVSFDEAISTADFISLHMPLTPSTTKLFNDETFAKMRKGVRFINVARGGVVDEEALLRALDNGTVAR
;
A
#
# COMPACT_ATOMS: atom_id res chain seq x y z
N MET A 1 17.47 -9.80 5.57
CA MET A 1 17.67 -11.27 5.48
C MET A 1 19.15 -11.63 5.31
N ILE A 2 19.87 -11.05 4.36
CA ILE A 2 21.29 -11.34 4.09
C ILE A 2 22.19 -11.15 5.32
N ALA A 3 22.03 -10.06 6.07
CA ALA A 3 22.84 -9.79 7.27
C ALA A 3 22.68 -10.83 8.39
N LEU A 4 21.53 -11.50 8.45
CA LEU A 4 21.24 -12.55 9.45
C LEU A 4 21.78 -13.91 9.04
N CYS A 5 21.75 -14.21 7.73
CA CYS A 5 22.41 -15.40 7.22
C CYS A 5 23.94 -15.32 7.47
N ASN A 6 24.50 -14.13 7.30
CA ASN A 6 25.93 -13.88 7.54
C ASN A 6 26.34 -13.93 9.02
N SER A 7 25.39 -13.75 9.95
CA SER A 7 25.67 -13.86 11.40
C SER A 7 25.60 -15.29 11.96
N GLY A 8 25.25 -16.27 11.11
CA GLY A 8 25.10 -17.67 11.51
C GLY A 8 23.91 -17.94 12.45
N LYS A 9 23.00 -16.95 12.64
CA LYS A 9 21.85 -17.08 13.52
C LYS A 9 20.60 -17.46 12.73
N TRP A 10 20.02 -18.61 13.01
CA TRP A 10 18.76 -19.06 12.43
C TRP A 10 17.59 -18.52 13.24
N GLN A 11 16.84 -17.56 12.69
CA GLN A 11 15.70 -16.90 13.34
C GLN A 11 14.43 -16.99 12.47
N ARG A 12 14.00 -18.22 12.17
CA ARG A 12 12.87 -18.46 11.26
C ARG A 12 11.60 -17.71 11.66
N THR A 13 11.22 -17.74 12.93
CA THR A 13 9.97 -17.13 13.43
C THR A 13 9.92 -15.62 13.27
N LYS A 14 11.05 -14.94 13.28
CA LYS A 14 11.14 -13.49 13.12
C LYS A 14 10.77 -13.02 11.70
N TYR A 15 10.86 -13.93 10.72
CA TYR A 15 10.65 -13.61 9.30
C TYR A 15 9.41 -14.29 8.71
N VAL A 16 8.56 -14.84 9.54
CA VAL A 16 7.25 -15.35 9.10
C VAL A 16 6.41 -14.16 8.64
N GLY A 17 6.00 -14.19 7.38
CA GLY A 17 5.14 -13.20 6.78
C GLY A 17 3.66 -13.48 7.06
N VAL A 18 2.80 -12.79 6.31
CA VAL A 18 1.35 -13.04 6.29
C VAL A 18 0.95 -13.54 4.91
N THR A 19 -0.12 -14.32 4.86
CA THR A 19 -0.72 -14.69 3.57
C THR A 19 -1.34 -13.47 2.89
N LEU A 20 -1.34 -13.45 1.57
CA LEU A 20 -2.02 -12.44 0.77
C LEU A 20 -3.50 -12.78 0.54
N VAL A 21 -3.85 -14.07 0.59
CA VAL A 21 -5.22 -14.54 0.33
C VAL A 21 -6.20 -13.93 1.32
N GLY A 22 -7.26 -13.31 0.80
CA GLY A 22 -8.31 -12.66 1.58
C GLY A 22 -7.90 -11.32 2.21
N LYS A 23 -6.71 -10.81 1.91
CA LYS A 23 -6.28 -9.47 2.35
C LYS A 23 -6.67 -8.42 1.31
N THR A 24 -6.94 -7.21 1.80
CA THR A 24 -7.30 -6.07 0.95
C THR A 24 -6.07 -5.28 0.56
N LEU A 25 -5.87 -5.10 -0.74
CA LEU A 25 -4.87 -4.21 -1.30
C LEU A 25 -5.55 -2.93 -1.80
N ALA A 26 -5.09 -1.77 -1.33
CA ALA A 26 -5.42 -0.49 -1.91
C ALA A 26 -4.33 -0.08 -2.92
N VAL A 27 -4.72 0.07 -4.17
CA VAL A 27 -3.86 0.58 -5.25
C VAL A 27 -4.10 2.09 -5.37
N MET A 28 -3.10 2.87 -4.96
CA MET A 28 -3.17 4.33 -4.96
C MET A 28 -2.55 4.87 -6.26
N GLY A 29 -3.41 5.27 -7.18
CA GLY A 29 -3.05 5.61 -8.56
C GLY A 29 -3.39 4.48 -9.54
N PHE A 30 -4.25 4.78 -10.52
CA PHE A 30 -4.80 3.78 -11.45
C PHE A 30 -4.57 4.18 -12.91
N GLY A 31 -3.33 4.60 -13.20
CA GLY A 31 -2.86 4.97 -14.54
C GLY A 31 -2.54 3.73 -15.39
N LYS A 32 -1.26 3.53 -15.70
CA LYS A 32 -0.78 2.38 -16.47
C LYS A 32 -0.34 1.21 -15.59
N VAL A 33 0.38 1.50 -14.50
CA VAL A 33 0.96 0.49 -13.61
C VAL A 33 -0.06 -0.06 -12.62
N GLY A 34 -0.89 0.79 -12.03
CA GLY A 34 -1.88 0.39 -11.03
C GLY A 34 -2.79 -0.76 -11.46
N PRO A 35 -3.42 -0.71 -12.64
CA PRO A 35 -4.24 -1.81 -13.15
C PRO A 35 -3.48 -3.13 -13.30
N GLU A 36 -2.21 -3.09 -13.68
CA GLU A 36 -1.37 -4.29 -13.80
C GLU A 36 -1.05 -4.91 -12.44
N VAL A 37 -0.80 -4.07 -11.44
CA VAL A 37 -0.64 -4.52 -10.04
C VAL A 37 -1.94 -5.13 -9.52
N ALA A 38 -3.07 -4.45 -9.74
CA ALA A 38 -4.39 -4.92 -9.31
C ALA A 38 -4.74 -6.29 -9.89
N ARG A 39 -4.51 -6.49 -11.19
CA ARG A 39 -4.79 -7.76 -11.86
C ARG A 39 -3.97 -8.91 -11.26
N ARG A 40 -2.70 -8.68 -10.97
CA ARG A 40 -1.81 -9.67 -10.38
C ARG A 40 -2.18 -9.97 -8.93
N ALA A 41 -2.51 -8.95 -8.16
CA ALA A 41 -2.95 -9.10 -6.77
C ALA A 41 -4.23 -9.94 -6.67
N LYS A 42 -5.19 -9.73 -7.58
CA LYS A 42 -6.39 -10.58 -7.68
C LYS A 42 -6.03 -12.03 -7.99
N GLY A 43 -5.08 -12.26 -8.88
CA GLY A 43 -4.56 -13.60 -9.16
C GLY A 43 -3.91 -14.28 -7.95
N LEU A 44 -3.41 -13.50 -6.99
CA LEU A 44 -2.87 -13.97 -5.71
C LEU A 44 -3.95 -14.14 -4.62
N GLY A 45 -5.22 -13.96 -4.96
CA GLY A 45 -6.34 -14.13 -4.02
C GLY A 45 -6.60 -12.94 -3.11
N MET A 46 -6.13 -11.74 -3.48
CA MET A 46 -6.41 -10.52 -2.74
C MET A 46 -7.73 -9.88 -3.19
N ASP A 47 -8.39 -9.20 -2.25
CA ASP A 47 -9.41 -8.21 -2.57
C ASP A 47 -8.73 -6.90 -2.93
N VAL A 48 -9.08 -6.30 -4.06
CA VAL A 48 -8.41 -5.10 -4.56
C VAL A 48 -9.39 -3.96 -4.71
N ILE A 49 -9.05 -2.84 -4.08
CA ILE A 49 -9.69 -1.54 -4.25
C ILE A 49 -8.67 -0.55 -4.81
N ALA A 50 -9.13 0.51 -5.43
CA ALA A 50 -8.23 1.54 -5.96
C ALA A 50 -8.76 2.95 -5.68
N HIS A 51 -7.83 3.89 -5.59
CA HIS A 51 -8.14 5.32 -5.54
C HIS A 51 -7.35 6.03 -6.63
N ASP A 52 -8.06 6.73 -7.49
CA ASP A 52 -7.51 7.67 -8.46
C ASP A 52 -8.63 8.61 -8.90
N PRO A 53 -8.52 9.93 -8.64
CA PRO A 53 -9.56 10.89 -8.99
C PRO A 53 -9.74 11.07 -10.51
N TYR A 54 -8.79 10.60 -11.32
CA TYR A 54 -8.79 10.74 -12.78
C TYR A 54 -9.07 9.43 -13.52
N ALA A 55 -9.19 8.32 -12.82
CA ALA A 55 -9.44 7.02 -13.46
C ALA A 55 -10.89 6.84 -13.91
N ALA A 56 -11.08 6.19 -15.05
CA ALA A 56 -12.39 5.81 -15.53
C ALA A 56 -12.95 4.62 -14.73
N VAL A 57 -14.14 4.77 -14.17
CA VAL A 57 -14.82 3.74 -13.35
C VAL A 57 -15.01 2.45 -14.14
N ASP A 58 -15.42 2.54 -15.40
CA ASP A 58 -15.67 1.36 -16.24
C ASP A 58 -14.39 0.56 -16.48
N ARG A 59 -13.24 1.23 -16.60
CA ARG A 59 -11.95 0.56 -16.79
C ARG A 59 -11.53 -0.23 -15.55
N ALA A 60 -11.74 0.32 -14.37
CA ALA A 60 -11.48 -0.39 -13.12
C ALA A 60 -12.44 -1.57 -12.93
N ARG A 61 -13.73 -1.34 -13.18
CA ARG A 61 -14.75 -2.36 -13.05
C ARG A 61 -14.54 -3.54 -14.02
N ALA A 62 -14.04 -3.28 -15.23
CA ALA A 62 -13.72 -4.31 -16.21
C ALA A 62 -12.72 -5.37 -15.71
N ILE A 63 -11.84 -5.00 -14.78
CA ILE A 63 -10.89 -5.93 -14.14
C ILE A 63 -11.31 -6.31 -12.71
N GLY A 64 -12.55 -6.00 -12.33
CA GLY A 64 -13.10 -6.35 -11.02
C GLY A 64 -12.51 -5.55 -9.85
N VAL A 65 -12.18 -4.28 -10.07
CA VAL A 65 -11.66 -3.36 -9.06
C VAL A 65 -12.64 -2.23 -8.85
N ASP A 66 -12.99 -1.95 -7.60
CA ASP A 66 -13.81 -0.81 -7.23
C ASP A 66 -12.94 0.42 -6.99
N LEU A 67 -13.32 1.55 -7.61
CA LEU A 67 -12.75 2.86 -7.29
C LEU A 67 -13.47 3.41 -6.06
N VAL A 68 -12.70 3.73 -5.04
CA VAL A 68 -13.19 4.23 -3.74
C VAL A 68 -12.57 5.59 -3.43
N SER A 69 -13.08 6.26 -2.40
CA SER A 69 -12.49 7.50 -1.90
C SER A 69 -11.09 7.24 -1.31
N PHE A 70 -10.30 8.30 -1.19
CA PHE A 70 -8.98 8.22 -0.56
C PHE A 70 -9.07 7.67 0.87
N ASP A 71 -9.96 8.24 1.67
CA ASP A 71 -10.13 7.83 3.08
C ASP A 71 -10.60 6.38 3.20
N GLU A 72 -11.52 5.93 2.36
CA GLU A 72 -11.95 4.54 2.32
C GLU A 72 -10.80 3.60 1.95
N ALA A 73 -10.02 3.95 0.94
CA ALA A 73 -8.89 3.14 0.51
C ALA A 73 -7.87 2.93 1.65
N ILE A 74 -7.46 4.01 2.32
CA ILE A 74 -6.43 3.90 3.37
C ILE A 74 -6.95 3.28 4.68
N SER A 75 -8.24 3.45 5.00
CA SER A 75 -8.81 2.94 6.24
C SER A 75 -9.19 1.46 6.20
N THR A 76 -9.44 0.91 5.03
CA THR A 76 -9.87 -0.49 4.87
C THR A 76 -8.74 -1.45 4.46
N ALA A 77 -7.65 -0.94 3.91
CA ALA A 77 -6.59 -1.75 3.35
C ALA A 77 -5.70 -2.43 4.40
N ASP A 78 -5.32 -3.67 4.12
CA ASP A 78 -4.25 -4.40 4.81
C ASP A 78 -2.88 -4.10 4.17
N PHE A 79 -2.87 -3.81 2.88
CA PHE A 79 -1.71 -3.41 2.08
C PHE A 79 -2.05 -2.16 1.27
N ILE A 80 -1.14 -1.21 1.23
CA ILE A 80 -1.26 0.01 0.43
C ILE A 80 -0.07 0.09 -0.50
N SER A 81 -0.31 0.22 -1.80
CA SER A 81 0.74 0.33 -2.82
C SER A 81 0.56 1.60 -3.65
N LEU A 82 1.61 2.43 -3.69
CA LEU A 82 1.59 3.73 -4.35
C LEU A 82 2.07 3.63 -5.79
N HIS A 83 1.26 4.14 -6.71
CA HIS A 83 1.52 4.19 -8.15
C HIS A 83 1.10 5.54 -8.75
N MET A 84 1.13 6.60 -7.95
CA MET A 84 0.73 7.95 -8.36
C MET A 84 1.96 8.81 -8.69
N PRO A 85 1.82 9.81 -9.58
CA PRO A 85 2.89 10.76 -9.84
C PRO A 85 3.08 11.72 -8.66
N LEU A 86 4.27 12.32 -8.58
CA LEU A 86 4.55 13.42 -7.67
C LEU A 86 4.05 14.73 -8.32
N THR A 87 3.04 15.33 -7.70
CA THR A 87 2.44 16.60 -8.10
C THR A 87 2.29 17.49 -6.87
N PRO A 88 1.94 18.78 -7.01
CA PRO A 88 1.64 19.63 -5.85
C PRO A 88 0.55 19.03 -4.94
N SER A 89 -0.44 18.34 -5.51
CA SER A 89 -1.53 17.72 -4.76
C SER A 89 -1.16 16.38 -4.10
N THR A 90 -0.09 15.72 -4.54
CA THR A 90 0.37 14.43 -3.98
C THR A 90 1.64 14.57 -3.15
N THR A 91 2.26 15.75 -3.12
CA THR A 91 3.44 16.02 -2.28
C THR A 91 3.07 15.86 -0.81
N LYS A 92 3.79 14.99 -0.10
CA LYS A 92 3.54 14.65 1.31
C LYS A 92 2.07 14.30 1.61
N LEU A 93 1.40 13.67 0.64
CA LEU A 93 0.02 13.22 0.80
C LEU A 93 -0.12 12.21 1.94
N PHE A 94 0.87 11.36 2.11
CA PHE A 94 0.96 10.42 3.23
C PHE A 94 1.76 11.03 4.36
N ASN A 95 1.05 11.57 5.34
CA ASN A 95 1.55 12.29 6.50
C ASN A 95 0.94 11.72 7.79
N ASP A 96 1.23 12.34 8.95
CA ASP A 96 0.71 11.87 10.25
C ASP A 96 -0.81 11.72 10.26
N GLU A 97 -1.55 12.65 9.65
CA GLU A 97 -3.02 12.61 9.60
C GLU A 97 -3.51 11.40 8.80
N THR A 98 -2.92 11.13 7.63
CA THR A 98 -3.31 10.00 6.80
C THR A 98 -2.88 8.66 7.40
N PHE A 99 -1.69 8.58 7.99
CA PHE A 99 -1.27 7.36 8.72
C PHE A 99 -2.17 7.05 9.91
N ALA A 100 -2.67 8.08 10.62
CA ALA A 100 -3.60 7.89 11.75
C ALA A 100 -4.94 7.26 11.35
N LYS A 101 -5.36 7.40 10.09
CA LYS A 101 -6.59 6.80 9.54
C LYS A 101 -6.42 5.35 9.09
N MET A 102 -5.20 4.86 8.98
CA MET A 102 -4.89 3.52 8.50
C MET A 102 -5.16 2.46 9.56
N ARG A 103 -5.41 1.24 9.10
CA ARG A 103 -5.49 0.08 9.99
C ARG A 103 -4.13 -0.19 10.62
N LYS A 104 -4.13 -0.48 11.91
CA LYS A 104 -2.91 -0.86 12.62
C LYS A 104 -2.30 -2.13 12.01
N GLY A 105 -1.01 -2.09 11.76
CA GLY A 105 -0.30 -3.20 11.13
C GLY A 105 -0.39 -3.22 9.60
N VAL A 106 -0.86 -2.13 8.99
CA VAL A 106 -0.88 -2.00 7.52
C VAL A 106 0.53 -2.13 6.93
N ARG A 107 0.63 -2.74 5.78
CA ARG A 107 1.87 -2.80 5.01
C ARG A 107 1.84 -1.76 3.92
N PHE A 108 2.86 -0.92 3.91
CA PHE A 108 2.93 0.24 3.05
C PHE A 108 4.08 0.10 2.04
N ILE A 109 3.75 0.17 0.74
CA ILE A 109 4.69 -0.03 -0.35
C ILE A 109 4.72 1.22 -1.21
N ASN A 110 5.89 1.84 -1.34
CA ASN A 110 6.08 2.99 -2.22
C ASN A 110 7.04 2.61 -3.36
N VAL A 111 6.49 2.42 -4.54
CA VAL A 111 7.25 2.22 -5.79
C VAL A 111 7.02 3.39 -6.76
N ALA A 112 6.44 4.48 -6.25
CA ALA A 112 6.17 5.69 -7.02
C ALA A 112 7.30 6.71 -6.88
N ARG A 113 7.15 7.67 -5.97
CA ARG A 113 8.14 8.72 -5.70
C ARG A 113 8.24 9.00 -4.20
N GLY A 114 9.46 9.24 -3.70
CA GLY A 114 9.69 9.53 -2.27
C GLY A 114 8.89 10.71 -1.76
N GLY A 115 8.83 11.80 -2.53
CA GLY A 115 8.13 13.02 -2.12
C GLY A 115 6.61 12.90 -1.91
N VAL A 116 5.98 11.79 -2.29
CA VAL A 116 4.56 11.51 -1.99
C VAL A 116 4.34 11.21 -0.50
N VAL A 117 5.39 10.77 0.17
CA VAL A 117 5.36 10.37 1.58
C VAL A 117 6.16 11.37 2.40
N ASP A 118 5.62 11.78 3.54
CA ASP A 118 6.39 12.44 4.59
C ASP A 118 7.18 11.35 5.34
N GLU A 119 8.49 11.30 5.10
CA GLU A 119 9.34 10.23 5.65
C GLU A 119 9.44 10.26 7.18
N GLU A 120 9.38 11.45 7.78
CA GLU A 120 9.38 11.59 9.24
C GLU A 120 8.05 11.05 9.84
N ALA A 121 6.93 11.33 9.19
CA ALA A 121 5.64 10.78 9.58
C ALA A 121 5.60 9.26 9.41
N LEU A 122 6.19 8.74 8.33
CA LEU A 122 6.32 7.30 8.12
C LEU A 122 7.17 6.64 9.21
N LEU A 123 8.27 7.27 9.62
CA LEU A 123 9.11 6.76 10.72
C LEU A 123 8.29 6.65 12.01
N ARG A 124 7.54 7.70 12.36
CA ARG A 124 6.65 7.66 13.53
C ARG A 124 5.59 6.56 13.43
N ALA A 125 5.02 6.36 12.25
CA ALA A 125 4.02 5.32 12.01
C ALA A 125 4.59 3.90 12.10
N LEU A 126 5.85 3.71 11.73
CA LEU A 126 6.59 2.46 11.93
C LEU A 126 6.88 2.22 13.42
N ASP A 127 7.34 3.24 14.14
CA ASP A 127 7.69 3.15 15.56
C ASP A 127 6.48 2.84 16.44
N ASN A 128 5.32 3.42 16.13
CA ASN A 128 4.08 3.17 16.88
C ASN A 128 3.29 1.92 16.43
N GLY A 129 3.76 1.24 15.38
CA GLY A 129 3.15 0.01 14.87
C GLY A 129 1.91 0.20 13.98
N THR A 130 1.55 1.42 13.60
CA THR A 130 0.50 1.67 12.59
C THR A 130 0.90 1.05 11.26
N VAL A 131 2.12 1.30 10.83
CA VAL A 131 2.71 0.64 9.67
C VAL A 131 3.62 -0.50 10.13
N ALA A 132 3.40 -1.69 9.62
CA ALA A 132 4.17 -2.86 10.02
C ALA A 132 5.53 -2.93 9.33
N ARG A 133 5.56 -2.63 8.02
CA ARG A 133 6.77 -2.60 7.18
C ARG A 133 6.45 -1.94 5.84
#